data_be0c477864d4e2390b0633f5d1a94cbd
#
_entry.id   be0c477864d4e2390b0633f5d1a94cbd
#
_cell.length_a   1.000
_cell.length_b   1.000
_cell.length_c   1.000
_cell.angle_alpha   90.00
_cell.angle_beta   90.00
_cell.angle_gamma   90.00
#
_symmetry.space_group_name_H-M   'P 1'
#
loop_
_entity.id
_entity.type
_entity.pdbx_description
1 polymer ?
#
loop_
_entity_poly.entity_id
_entity_poly.type
_entity_poly.pdbx_seq_one_letter_code
_entity_poly.pdbx_strand_id
1 'polypeptide(L)'
;STDKMPLAPHEFALMDMLFSNSEAFLCRPQPGYEVCRYVFFPGCQAGAIAPDVVTEAYEDLCRRTEGGVALMLGCCGAISEWAGRYEMTEKVNEQLKQELAKLGDPMIIAGCPSCMKQLKESLGARVTGIWEILKEIGLPGQAKGLEIPVAIHDACGARRDTQTQDTIRELLADMGCTVVNTEYSRDLSPCCGYG
;
A
#
# COMPACT_ATOMS: atom_id res chain seq x y z
N SER A 1 3.88 -14.80 -28.66
CA SER A 1 2.65 -14.55 -27.94
C SER A 1 2.93 -14.92 -26.50
N THR A 2 3.12 -13.93 -25.69
CA THR A 2 3.12 -14.16 -24.25
C THR A 2 1.68 -14.43 -23.88
N ASP A 3 1.33 -15.69 -23.73
CA ASP A 3 0.05 -16.06 -23.17
C ASP A 3 -0.05 -15.40 -21.79
N LYS A 4 -1.06 -14.57 -21.64
CA LYS A 4 -1.31 -13.85 -20.40
C LYS A 4 -1.45 -14.88 -19.28
N MET A 5 -0.69 -14.73 -18.22
CA MET A 5 -0.80 -15.63 -17.08
C MET A 5 -2.24 -15.57 -16.53
N PRO A 6 -2.83 -16.71 -16.16
CA PRO A 6 -4.13 -16.71 -15.51
C PRO A 6 -4.00 -16.07 -14.12
N LEU A 7 -4.87 -15.11 -13.83
CA LEU A 7 -5.07 -14.65 -12.46
C LEU A 7 -5.84 -15.71 -11.67
N ALA A 8 -5.61 -15.80 -10.39
CA ALA A 8 -6.47 -16.62 -9.53
C ALA A 8 -7.93 -16.14 -9.67
N PRO A 9 -8.92 -17.03 -9.64
CA PRO A 9 -10.32 -16.68 -9.94
C PRO A 9 -10.86 -15.51 -9.12
N HIS A 10 -10.51 -15.45 -7.84
CA HIS A 10 -10.94 -14.35 -6.95
C HIS A 10 -10.27 -13.01 -7.30
N GLU A 11 -9.01 -13.04 -7.75
CA GLU A 11 -8.27 -11.86 -8.17
C GLU A 11 -8.78 -11.35 -9.50
N PHE A 12 -9.11 -12.27 -10.41
CA PHE A 12 -9.71 -11.92 -11.68
C PHE A 12 -11.09 -11.25 -11.47
N ALA A 13 -11.92 -11.82 -10.60
CA ALA A 13 -13.22 -11.25 -10.28
C ALA A 13 -13.10 -9.88 -9.61
N LEU A 14 -12.15 -9.71 -8.69
CA LEU A 14 -11.88 -8.41 -8.06
C LEU A 14 -11.42 -7.39 -9.10
N MET A 15 -10.49 -7.76 -9.97
CA MET A 15 -9.98 -6.88 -11.01
C MET A 15 -11.07 -6.53 -12.02
N ASP A 16 -11.87 -7.48 -12.45
CA ASP A 16 -12.99 -7.25 -13.36
C ASP A 16 -14.02 -6.30 -12.75
N MET A 17 -14.36 -6.48 -11.49
CA MET A 17 -15.23 -5.57 -10.74
C MET A 17 -14.64 -4.15 -10.67
N LEU A 18 -13.35 -4.01 -10.37
CA LEU A 18 -12.66 -2.73 -10.28
C LEU A 18 -12.59 -2.01 -11.63
N PHE A 19 -12.48 -2.74 -12.74
CA PHE A 19 -12.39 -2.15 -14.08
C PHE A 19 -13.74 -1.95 -14.76
N SER A 20 -14.75 -2.75 -14.41
CA SER A 20 -16.09 -2.64 -14.99
C SER A 20 -16.93 -1.55 -14.32
N ASN A 21 -16.56 -1.14 -13.12
CA ASN A 21 -17.31 -0.19 -12.31
C ASN A 21 -16.44 1.03 -11.97
N SER A 22 -16.74 2.18 -12.58
CA SER A 22 -16.04 3.44 -12.30
C SER A 22 -16.20 3.92 -10.85
N GLU A 23 -17.18 3.40 -10.12
CA GLU A 23 -17.39 3.67 -8.70
C GLU A 23 -16.54 2.79 -7.78
N ALA A 24 -15.80 1.83 -8.33
CA ALA A 24 -14.91 0.94 -7.58
C ALA A 24 -13.69 1.65 -6.98
N PHE A 25 -13.38 2.86 -7.44
CA PHE A 25 -12.42 3.74 -6.79
C PHE A 25 -13.16 4.69 -5.86
N LEU A 26 -13.01 4.47 -4.55
CA LEU A 26 -13.40 5.47 -3.58
C LEU A 26 -12.23 6.42 -3.38
N CYS A 27 -12.43 7.68 -3.77
CA CYS A 27 -11.47 8.73 -3.52
C CYS A 27 -12.19 9.90 -2.84
N ARG A 28 -11.83 10.16 -1.57
CA ARG A 28 -12.48 11.21 -0.78
C ARG A 28 -11.45 12.00 0.00
N PRO A 29 -11.52 13.35 -0.06
CA PRO A 29 -10.74 14.19 0.83
C PRO A 29 -11.17 13.99 2.28
N GLN A 30 -10.27 14.29 3.22
CA GLN A 30 -10.63 14.37 4.64
C GLN A 30 -11.69 15.45 4.83
N PRO A 31 -12.73 15.22 5.65
CA PRO A 31 -13.73 16.24 5.95
C PRO A 31 -13.09 17.56 6.41
N GLY A 32 -13.51 18.66 5.79
CA GLY A 32 -12.95 20.00 6.05
C GLY A 32 -11.77 20.39 5.15
N TYR A 33 -11.34 19.55 4.23
CA TYR A 33 -10.27 19.82 3.27
C TYR A 33 -10.80 19.67 1.84
N GLU A 34 -10.53 20.62 0.98
CA GLU A 34 -10.75 20.50 -0.47
C GLU A 34 -9.53 19.87 -1.16
N VAL A 35 -8.34 20.22 -0.68
CA VAL A 35 -7.06 19.71 -1.13
C VAL A 35 -6.36 19.09 0.08
N CYS A 36 -5.76 17.92 -0.08
CA CYS A 36 -5.05 17.22 0.96
C CYS A 36 -3.55 17.15 0.65
N ARG A 37 -2.74 17.25 1.69
CA ARG A 37 -1.28 17.07 1.59
C ARG A 37 -0.93 15.62 1.29
N TYR A 38 -1.71 14.70 1.83
CA TYR A 38 -1.52 13.26 1.69
C TYR A 38 -2.77 12.56 1.15
N VAL A 39 -2.58 11.38 0.55
CA VAL A 39 -3.64 10.42 0.30
C VAL A 39 -3.21 9.06 0.83
N PHE A 40 -4.01 8.46 1.70
CA PHE A 40 -3.78 7.09 2.17
C PHE A 40 -4.33 6.09 1.18
N PHE A 41 -3.44 5.25 0.64
CA PHE A 41 -3.72 4.16 -0.28
C PHE A 41 -3.33 2.83 0.39
N PRO A 42 -4.22 2.18 1.15
CA PRO A 42 -3.91 0.96 1.89
C PRO A 42 -3.59 -0.24 0.99
N GLY A 43 -4.08 -0.21 -0.24
CA GLY A 43 -4.04 -1.32 -1.19
C GLY A 43 -5.28 -2.21 -1.09
N CYS A 44 -5.60 -2.90 -2.19
CA CYS A 44 -6.83 -3.69 -2.33
C CYS A 44 -6.92 -4.84 -1.31
N GLN A 45 -5.81 -5.52 -1.00
CA GLN A 45 -5.80 -6.64 -0.06
C GLN A 45 -6.07 -6.20 1.38
N ALA A 46 -5.44 -5.13 1.85
CA ALA A 46 -5.68 -4.61 3.19
C ALA A 46 -7.13 -4.16 3.35
N GLY A 47 -7.67 -3.45 2.34
CA GLY A 47 -9.07 -3.02 2.35
C GLY A 47 -10.08 -4.17 2.37
N ALA A 48 -9.76 -5.28 1.71
CA ALA A 48 -10.65 -6.45 1.63
C ALA A 48 -10.56 -7.36 2.88
N ILE A 49 -9.35 -7.54 3.44
CA ILE A 49 -9.12 -8.51 4.52
C ILE A 49 -9.29 -7.88 5.91
N ALA A 50 -8.88 -6.63 6.07
CA ALA A 50 -8.84 -5.95 7.36
C ALA A 50 -9.37 -4.50 7.28
N PRO A 51 -10.63 -4.28 6.88
CA PRO A 51 -11.19 -2.95 6.71
C PRO A 51 -11.17 -2.11 8.00
N ASP A 52 -11.34 -2.75 9.16
CA ASP A 52 -11.28 -2.07 10.46
C ASP A 52 -9.89 -1.50 10.73
N VAL A 53 -8.83 -2.29 10.46
CA VAL A 53 -7.43 -1.84 10.59
C VAL A 53 -7.13 -0.68 9.63
N VAL A 54 -7.65 -0.74 8.42
CA VAL A 54 -7.51 0.35 7.43
C VAL A 54 -8.18 1.62 7.94
N THR A 55 -9.38 1.49 8.51
CA THR A 55 -10.13 2.62 9.07
C THR A 55 -9.38 3.25 10.24
N GLU A 56 -8.92 2.44 11.20
CA GLU A 56 -8.14 2.91 12.35
C GLU A 56 -6.85 3.62 11.92
N ALA A 57 -6.13 3.04 10.96
CA ALA A 57 -4.90 3.64 10.42
C ALA A 57 -5.19 4.99 9.73
N TYR A 58 -6.27 5.07 8.93
CA TYR A 58 -6.67 6.31 8.28
C TYR A 58 -7.03 7.40 9.30
N GLU A 59 -7.84 7.05 10.30
CA GLU A 59 -8.23 7.99 11.34
C GLU A 59 -7.03 8.47 12.17
N ASP A 60 -6.06 7.58 12.43
CA ASP A 60 -4.84 7.93 13.15
C ASP A 60 -3.98 8.91 12.32
N LEU A 61 -3.82 8.64 11.03
CA LEU A 61 -3.15 9.56 10.11
C LEU A 61 -3.83 10.92 10.07
N CYS A 62 -5.17 10.97 9.96
CA CYS A 62 -5.95 12.21 9.97
C CYS A 62 -5.75 13.04 11.26
N ARG A 63 -5.60 12.37 12.40
CA ARG A 63 -5.38 13.05 13.70
C ARG A 63 -3.98 13.58 13.90
N ARG A 64 -2.98 12.90 13.34
CA ARG A 64 -1.56 13.13 13.67
C ARG A 64 -0.74 13.78 12.56
N THR A 65 -1.32 13.93 11.36
CA THR A 65 -0.66 14.63 10.26
C THR A 65 -1.33 15.96 9.95
N GLU A 66 -0.53 16.95 9.55
CA GLU A 66 -1.04 18.26 9.14
C GLU A 66 -1.29 18.33 7.63
N GLY A 67 -2.24 19.15 7.21
CA GLY A 67 -2.55 19.41 5.80
C GLY A 67 -3.55 18.45 5.17
N GLY A 68 -4.18 17.60 5.98
CA GLY A 68 -5.25 16.68 5.57
C GLY A 68 -4.74 15.41 4.87
N VAL A 69 -5.51 14.33 5.07
CA VAL A 69 -5.27 13.02 4.46
C VAL A 69 -6.52 12.57 3.73
N ALA A 70 -6.47 12.48 2.41
CA ALA A 70 -7.54 11.84 1.64
C ALA A 70 -7.48 10.31 1.81
N LEU A 71 -8.60 9.64 1.62
CA LEU A 71 -8.66 8.18 1.52
C LEU A 71 -8.89 7.77 0.06
N MET A 72 -8.05 6.88 -0.45
CA MET A 72 -8.22 6.29 -1.77
C MET A 72 -8.23 4.77 -1.65
N LEU A 73 -9.38 4.16 -1.91
CA LEU A 73 -9.56 2.71 -1.94
C LEU A 73 -9.64 2.26 -3.40
N GLY A 74 -8.82 1.27 -3.75
CA GLY A 74 -8.76 0.74 -5.10
C GLY A 74 -7.55 -0.17 -5.29
N CYS A 75 -7.28 -0.52 -6.54
CA CYS A 75 -6.13 -1.34 -6.91
C CYS A 75 -5.06 -0.51 -7.62
N CYS A 76 -3.79 -0.79 -7.37
CA CYS A 76 -2.67 -0.13 -8.04
C CYS A 76 -2.36 -0.70 -9.45
N GLY A 77 -3.02 -1.78 -9.85
CA GLY A 77 -2.79 -2.43 -11.15
C GLY A 77 -1.62 -3.42 -11.20
N ALA A 78 -0.87 -3.61 -10.13
CA ALA A 78 0.30 -4.50 -10.13
C ALA A 78 -0.03 -5.93 -10.57
N ILE A 79 -1.17 -6.48 -10.14
CA ILE A 79 -1.60 -7.84 -10.50
C ILE A 79 -1.82 -7.96 -12.01
N SER A 80 -2.44 -6.95 -12.63
CA SER A 80 -2.65 -6.92 -14.08
C SER A 80 -1.33 -6.89 -14.84
N GLU A 81 -0.37 -6.12 -14.36
CA GLU A 81 0.96 -6.03 -14.94
C GLU A 81 1.70 -7.37 -14.85
N TRP A 82 1.69 -8.02 -13.68
CA TRP A 82 2.31 -9.33 -13.50
C TRP A 82 1.66 -10.41 -14.38
N ALA A 83 0.36 -10.29 -14.64
CA ALA A 83 -0.36 -11.18 -15.55
C ALA A 83 -0.20 -10.81 -17.04
N GLY A 84 0.61 -9.79 -17.39
CA GLY A 84 0.80 -9.32 -18.76
C GLY A 84 -0.43 -8.62 -19.36
N ARG A 85 -1.34 -8.14 -18.53
CA ARG A 85 -2.58 -7.45 -18.94
C ARG A 85 -2.37 -5.93 -18.93
N TYR A 86 -1.45 -5.45 -19.73
CA TYR A 86 -0.99 -4.06 -19.74
C TYR A 86 -2.10 -3.05 -20.01
N GLU A 87 -3.06 -3.37 -20.89
CA GLU A 87 -4.21 -2.49 -21.16
C GLU A 87 -5.06 -2.21 -19.90
N MET A 88 -5.18 -3.21 -19.01
CA MET A 88 -5.86 -3.03 -17.73
C MET A 88 -5.04 -2.14 -16.80
N THR A 89 -3.74 -2.35 -16.75
CA THR A 89 -2.83 -1.52 -15.96
C THR A 89 -2.88 -0.06 -16.41
N GLU A 90 -2.88 0.19 -17.72
CA GLU A 90 -3.00 1.56 -18.27
C GLU A 90 -4.31 2.24 -17.87
N LYS A 91 -5.44 1.53 -17.93
CA LYS A 91 -6.74 2.08 -17.47
C LYS A 91 -6.72 2.46 -15.99
N VAL A 92 -6.15 1.59 -15.13
CA VAL A 92 -5.99 1.90 -13.69
C VAL A 92 -5.12 3.12 -13.50
N ASN A 93 -3.99 3.19 -14.18
CA ASN A 93 -3.07 4.31 -14.08
C ASN A 93 -3.74 5.63 -14.48
N GLU A 94 -4.55 5.61 -15.54
CA GLU A 94 -5.30 6.78 -15.98
C GLU A 94 -6.31 7.25 -14.94
N GLN A 95 -7.10 6.32 -14.38
CA GLN A 95 -8.05 6.63 -13.31
C GLN A 95 -7.35 7.19 -12.07
N LEU A 96 -6.26 6.56 -11.64
CA LEU A 96 -5.49 7.03 -10.48
C LEU A 96 -4.94 8.44 -10.68
N LYS A 97 -4.41 8.75 -11.87
CA LYS A 97 -3.94 10.10 -12.22
C LYS A 97 -5.07 11.13 -12.12
N GLN A 98 -6.23 10.80 -12.66
CA GLN A 98 -7.39 11.70 -12.63
C GLN A 98 -7.86 11.96 -11.18
N GLU A 99 -7.91 10.92 -10.34
CA GLU A 99 -8.33 11.08 -8.95
C GLU A 99 -7.29 11.85 -8.12
N LEU A 100 -5.99 11.59 -8.33
CA LEU A 100 -4.92 12.33 -7.67
C LEU A 100 -4.93 13.82 -8.04
N ALA A 101 -5.17 14.13 -9.32
CA ALA A 101 -5.25 15.51 -9.78
C ALA A 101 -6.41 16.28 -9.13
N LYS A 102 -7.57 15.63 -8.90
CA LYS A 102 -8.72 16.25 -8.19
C LYS A 102 -8.37 16.58 -6.73
N LEU A 103 -7.45 15.86 -6.12
CA LEU A 103 -6.99 16.07 -4.75
C LEU A 103 -5.80 17.06 -4.64
N GLY A 104 -5.32 17.60 -5.76
CA GLY A 104 -4.15 18.50 -5.80
C GLY A 104 -2.80 17.78 -5.82
N ASP A 105 -2.76 16.58 -6.39
CA ASP A 105 -1.55 15.75 -6.51
C ASP A 105 -0.83 15.50 -5.17
N PRO A 106 -1.53 14.96 -4.17
CA PRO A 106 -0.99 14.73 -2.83
C PRO A 106 0.16 13.71 -2.85
N MET A 107 0.95 13.66 -1.79
CA MET A 107 1.87 12.55 -1.55
C MET A 107 1.08 11.30 -1.16
N ILE A 108 1.34 10.18 -1.82
CA ILE A 108 0.67 8.91 -1.53
C ILE A 108 1.35 8.24 -0.34
N ILE A 109 0.56 7.88 0.69
CA ILE A 109 0.96 7.00 1.78
C ILE A 109 0.46 5.60 1.42
N ALA A 110 1.36 4.72 1.01
CA ALA A 110 1.01 3.37 0.59
C ALA A 110 1.08 2.37 1.76
N GLY A 111 0.04 1.56 1.94
CA GLY A 111 0.00 0.47 2.92
C GLY A 111 0.59 -0.86 2.41
N CYS A 112 1.05 -0.91 1.17
CA CYS A 112 1.53 -2.13 0.53
C CYS A 112 2.80 -1.85 -0.28
N PRO A 113 3.91 -2.64 -0.09
CA PRO A 113 5.15 -2.45 -0.83
C PRO A 113 5.00 -2.60 -2.34
N SER A 114 4.15 -3.52 -2.81
CA SER A 114 3.89 -3.69 -4.24
C SER A 114 3.16 -2.49 -4.82
N CYS A 115 2.19 -1.92 -4.07
CA CYS A 115 1.54 -0.68 -4.48
C CYS A 115 2.53 0.49 -4.51
N MET A 116 3.40 0.60 -3.51
CA MET A 116 4.42 1.66 -3.45
C MET A 116 5.33 1.61 -4.69
N LYS A 117 5.84 0.43 -5.04
CA LYS A 117 6.65 0.23 -6.23
C LYS A 117 5.86 0.60 -7.50
N GLN A 118 4.67 0.00 -7.68
CA GLN A 118 3.83 0.19 -8.86
C GLN A 118 3.49 1.67 -9.11
N LEU A 119 3.04 2.37 -8.07
CA LEU A 119 2.65 3.78 -8.17
C LEU A 119 3.85 4.70 -8.47
N LYS A 120 5.03 4.40 -7.92
CA LYS A 120 6.27 5.12 -8.26
C LYS A 120 6.66 4.92 -9.74
N GLU A 121 6.67 3.68 -10.20
CA GLU A 121 7.15 3.32 -11.53
C GLU A 121 6.17 3.71 -12.65
N SER A 122 4.86 3.47 -12.44
CA SER A 122 3.85 3.70 -13.48
C SER A 122 3.31 5.12 -13.52
N LEU A 123 3.23 5.81 -12.39
CA LEU A 123 2.65 7.16 -12.34
C LEU A 123 3.71 8.26 -12.16
N GLY A 124 4.94 7.91 -11.77
CA GLY A 124 5.92 8.89 -11.32
C GLY A 124 5.45 9.67 -10.08
N ALA A 125 4.49 9.11 -9.33
CA ALA A 125 3.89 9.77 -8.19
C ALA A 125 4.87 9.86 -7.01
N ARG A 126 4.65 10.86 -6.14
CA ARG A 126 5.35 10.95 -4.86
C ARG A 126 4.72 9.94 -3.90
N VAL A 127 5.43 8.86 -3.58
CA VAL A 127 4.93 7.76 -2.74
C VAL A 127 5.89 7.50 -1.59
N THR A 128 5.34 7.34 -0.41
CA THR A 128 6.02 6.85 0.79
C THR A 128 5.23 5.68 1.38
N GLY A 129 5.85 4.82 2.15
CA GLY A 129 5.15 3.78 2.88
C GLY A 129 4.54 4.31 4.18
N ILE A 130 3.51 3.63 4.67
CA ILE A 130 2.91 3.97 5.96
C ILE A 130 3.92 3.85 7.11
N TRP A 131 4.85 2.91 7.01
CA TRP A 131 5.90 2.70 8.02
C TRP A 131 6.88 3.87 8.08
N GLU A 132 7.27 4.49 6.96
CA GLU A 132 8.09 5.70 6.96
C GLU A 132 7.36 6.87 7.64
N ILE A 133 6.07 7.04 7.36
CA ILE A 133 5.25 8.06 8.03
C ILE A 133 5.17 7.77 9.52
N LEU A 134 4.91 6.52 9.93
CA LEU A 134 4.86 6.15 11.36
C LEU A 134 6.20 6.36 12.06
N LYS A 135 7.33 6.18 11.35
CA LYS A 135 8.65 6.48 11.91
C LYS A 135 8.85 7.99 12.10
N GLU A 136 8.35 8.81 11.17
CA GLU A 136 8.44 10.28 11.25
C GLU A 136 7.55 10.86 12.35
N ILE A 137 6.27 10.45 12.40
CA ILE A 137 5.29 11.01 13.36
C ILE A 137 5.24 10.26 14.69
N GLY A 138 6.00 9.17 14.85
CA GLY A 138 5.99 8.27 15.99
C GLY A 138 4.91 7.19 15.89
N LEU A 139 5.02 6.16 16.72
CA LEU A 139 3.99 5.13 16.86
C LEU A 139 2.75 5.66 17.61
N PRO A 140 1.54 5.11 17.34
CA PRO A 140 0.37 5.39 18.17
C PRO A 140 0.64 5.04 19.63
N GLY A 141 0.12 5.86 20.57
CA GLY A 141 0.40 5.69 21.99
C GLY A 141 -0.03 4.33 22.59
N GLN A 142 -0.98 3.66 21.94
CA GLN A 142 -1.43 2.31 22.30
C GLN A 142 -0.62 1.18 21.62
N ALA A 143 0.34 1.51 20.76
CA ALA A 143 1.15 0.50 20.07
C ALA A 143 1.93 -0.33 21.09
N LYS A 144 1.81 -1.65 20.98
CA LYS A 144 2.47 -2.62 21.87
C LYS A 144 3.09 -3.72 21.06
N GLY A 145 4.28 -4.13 21.44
CA GLY A 145 4.93 -5.31 20.90
C GLY A 145 4.28 -6.60 21.35
N LEU A 146 4.72 -7.68 20.74
CA LEU A 146 4.36 -9.03 21.11
C LEU A 146 5.44 -9.60 22.08
N GLU A 147 5.00 -10.39 23.07
CA GLU A 147 5.93 -11.07 24.00
C GLU A 147 6.68 -12.24 23.34
N ILE A 148 6.20 -12.69 22.18
CA ILE A 148 6.83 -13.75 21.40
C ILE A 148 7.75 -13.15 20.32
N PRO A 149 8.83 -13.87 19.93
CA PRO A 149 9.68 -13.44 18.82
C PRO A 149 8.91 -13.31 17.51
N VAL A 150 9.21 -12.27 16.73
CA VAL A 150 8.56 -11.96 15.45
C VAL A 150 9.55 -12.19 14.32
N ALA A 151 9.19 -13.02 13.35
CA ALA A 151 9.92 -13.16 12.09
C ALA A 151 9.28 -12.29 11.01
N ILE A 152 10.12 -11.67 10.18
CA ILE A 152 9.64 -10.82 9.07
C ILE A 152 9.85 -11.57 7.77
N HIS A 153 8.77 -11.70 6.99
CA HIS A 153 8.86 -12.05 5.59
C HIS A 153 8.90 -10.75 4.77
N ASP A 154 10.08 -10.40 4.28
CA ASP A 154 10.24 -9.21 3.44
C ASP A 154 9.54 -9.45 2.09
N ALA A 155 8.51 -8.67 1.81
CA ALA A 155 7.71 -8.84 0.60
C ALA A 155 8.56 -8.62 -0.67
N CYS A 156 8.27 -9.35 -1.74
CA CYS A 156 9.01 -9.23 -3.01
C CYS A 156 8.95 -7.81 -3.60
N GLY A 157 7.89 -7.04 -3.33
CA GLY A 157 7.78 -5.63 -3.68
C GLY A 157 8.80 -4.72 -2.98
N ALA A 158 9.32 -5.13 -1.82
CA ALA A 158 10.32 -4.40 -1.04
C ALA A 158 11.70 -5.07 -1.07
N ARG A 159 11.94 -6.09 -1.90
CA ARG A 159 13.18 -6.89 -1.89
C ARG A 159 14.46 -6.07 -2.01
N ARG A 160 14.42 -4.95 -2.75
CA ARG A 160 15.58 -4.05 -2.95
C ARG A 160 15.40 -2.70 -2.26
N ASP A 161 14.41 -2.59 -1.40
CA ASP A 161 14.11 -1.39 -0.64
C ASP A 161 14.58 -1.58 0.81
N THR A 162 15.89 -1.40 0.99
CA THR A 162 16.53 -1.54 2.31
C THR A 162 15.98 -0.55 3.31
N GLN A 163 15.60 0.65 2.88
CA GLN A 163 15.01 1.67 3.75
C GLN A 163 13.70 1.16 4.36
N THR A 164 12.77 0.66 3.54
CA THR A 164 11.52 0.07 4.03
C THR A 164 11.78 -1.12 4.96
N GLN A 165 12.72 -2.02 4.60
CA GLN A 165 13.06 -3.18 5.41
C GLN A 165 13.62 -2.79 6.78
N ASP A 166 14.46 -1.78 6.84
CA ASP A 166 15.05 -1.30 8.09
C ASP A 166 14.00 -0.55 8.92
N THR A 167 13.22 0.33 8.32
CA THR A 167 12.16 1.07 9.00
C THR A 167 11.15 0.15 9.70
N ILE A 168 10.72 -0.92 9.03
CA ILE A 168 9.80 -1.90 9.64
C ILE A 168 10.44 -2.56 10.87
N ARG A 169 11.72 -2.94 10.78
CA ARG A 169 12.46 -3.56 11.91
C ARG A 169 12.62 -2.60 13.09
N GLU A 170 12.93 -1.35 12.80
CA GLU A 170 13.04 -0.30 13.80
C GLU A 170 11.71 -0.03 14.50
N LEU A 171 10.60 0.08 13.76
CA LEU A 171 9.27 0.25 14.33
C LEU A 171 8.88 -0.93 15.24
N LEU A 172 9.16 -2.17 14.84
CA LEU A 172 8.92 -3.34 15.67
C LEU A 172 9.78 -3.33 16.94
N ALA A 173 11.03 -2.91 16.84
CA ALA A 173 11.90 -2.76 18.01
C ALA A 173 11.41 -1.65 18.94
N ASP A 174 10.98 -0.50 18.40
CA ASP A 174 10.39 0.61 19.14
C ASP A 174 9.10 0.19 19.87
N MET A 175 8.35 -0.77 19.33
CA MET A 175 7.20 -1.39 19.99
C MET A 175 7.60 -2.41 21.08
N GLY A 176 8.87 -2.76 21.21
CA GLY A 176 9.38 -3.77 22.14
C GLY A 176 9.33 -5.20 21.61
N CYS A 177 9.15 -5.42 20.31
CA CYS A 177 9.22 -6.76 19.72
C CYS A 177 10.67 -7.27 19.63
N THR A 178 10.87 -8.56 19.91
CA THR A 178 12.10 -9.26 19.56
C THR A 178 12.02 -9.73 18.11
N VAL A 179 12.74 -9.06 17.21
CA VAL A 179 12.78 -9.43 15.80
C VAL A 179 13.85 -10.50 15.57
N VAL A 180 13.46 -11.62 14.95
CA VAL A 180 14.37 -12.67 14.51
C VAL A 180 14.47 -12.69 13.00
N ASN A 181 15.68 -12.77 12.47
CA ASN A 181 15.88 -12.92 11.05
C ASN A 181 15.78 -14.40 10.66
N THR A 182 15.03 -14.68 9.60
CA THR A 182 15.02 -16.00 8.99
C THR A 182 16.28 -16.19 8.13
N GLU A 183 16.62 -17.43 7.80
CA GLU A 183 17.74 -17.75 6.91
C GLU A 183 17.65 -16.98 5.57
N TYR A 184 16.42 -16.85 5.06
CA TYR A 184 16.12 -16.12 3.83
C TYR A 184 15.31 -14.86 4.17
N SER A 185 15.98 -13.80 4.53
CA SER A 185 15.37 -12.50 4.82
C SER A 185 15.92 -11.42 3.92
N ARG A 186 15.28 -10.26 3.90
CA ARG A 186 15.64 -9.10 3.09
C ARG A 186 15.68 -9.45 1.59
N ASP A 187 16.78 -9.21 0.92
CA ASP A 187 16.95 -9.46 -0.52
C ASP A 187 16.90 -10.93 -0.90
N LEU A 188 17.14 -11.83 0.06
CA LEU A 188 17.07 -13.28 -0.13
C LEU A 188 15.66 -13.84 0.12
N SER A 189 14.71 -13.01 0.54
CA SER A 189 13.36 -13.45 0.85
C SER A 189 12.71 -14.11 -0.38
N PRO A 190 12.21 -15.36 -0.28
CA PRO A 190 11.56 -16.02 -1.40
C PRO A 190 10.20 -15.38 -1.71
N CYS A 191 9.65 -15.73 -2.87
CA CYS A 191 8.27 -15.36 -3.18
C CYS A 191 7.32 -16.08 -2.24
N CYS A 192 6.29 -15.39 -1.74
CA CYS A 192 5.24 -16.00 -0.91
C CYS A 192 4.31 -16.92 -1.70
N GLY A 193 4.40 -16.93 -3.03
CA GLY A 193 3.57 -17.77 -3.90
C GLY A 193 2.17 -17.20 -4.18
N TYR A 194 1.95 -15.92 -3.86
CA TYR A 194 0.64 -15.28 -4.05
C TYR A 194 0.36 -14.93 -5.52
N GLY A 195 1.37 -14.53 -6.30
CA GLY A 195 1.22 -14.09 -7.69
C GLY A 195 1.99 -14.93 -8.70
#